data_ad8de68fbe4822dcf6f6272de4448b10
#
_entry.id   ad8de68fbe4822dcf6f6272de4448b10
#
_cell.length_a   1.000
_cell.length_b   1.000
_cell.length_c   1.000
_cell.angle_alpha   90.00
_cell.angle_beta   90.00
_cell.angle_gamma   90.00
#
_symmetry.space_group_name_H-M   'P 1'
#
loop_
_entity.id
_entity.type
_entity.pdbx_description
1 polymer ?
#
loop_
_entity_poly.entity_id
_entity_poly.type
_entity_poly.pdbx_seq_one_letter_code
_entity_poly.pdbx_strand_id
1 'polypeptide(L)'
;MVNDLGNTDDLELMPTGGGYMVRRDSLMNELIVKGRKAGIVLLYAPDGFGKTSVLLQYVQEVKSDPTRGPVRIIEADRAIGRELFMQLEVVADELKDKPHSLVAIDNVPNLEQHETEDLIDRIRSLRAAGTGVFIACRPSNRLLIHGLGDSVKVNAQMLKVHAYEYSAWASAFSISTSLDFYQLTQGVPELVSALQTGLYGQGDVAGLLENEIVNVYGAALVDLASLDN
;
A
#
# COMPACT_ATOMS: atom_id res chain seq x y z
N MET A 1 8.99 32.44 -21.25
CA MET A 1 8.49 31.08 -21.43
C MET A 1 7.92 30.68 -20.08
N VAL A 2 6.61 30.73 -19.96
CA VAL A 2 5.90 30.40 -18.72
C VAL A 2 5.71 28.90 -18.73
N ASN A 3 6.28 28.22 -17.74
CA ASN A 3 6.05 26.78 -17.54
C ASN A 3 4.59 26.58 -17.16
N ASP A 4 3.90 25.79 -17.97
CA ASP A 4 2.61 25.21 -17.73
C ASP A 4 2.71 24.34 -16.45
N LEU A 5 2.33 24.90 -15.32
CA LEU A 5 2.07 24.13 -14.11
C LEU A 5 0.74 23.43 -14.35
N GLY A 6 0.82 22.11 -14.49
CA GLY A 6 -0.31 21.24 -14.76
C GLY A 6 -1.53 21.56 -13.87
N ASN A 7 -2.66 21.48 -14.50
CA ASN A 7 -3.99 21.76 -14.00
C ASN A 7 -4.23 21.03 -12.67
N THR A 8 -4.55 21.77 -11.60
CA THR A 8 -4.81 21.25 -10.26
C THR A 8 -6.19 20.60 -10.12
N ASP A 9 -6.96 20.52 -11.20
CA ASP A 9 -8.36 20.04 -11.19
C ASP A 9 -8.51 18.51 -11.17
N ASP A 10 -7.41 17.73 -11.26
CA ASP A 10 -7.45 16.28 -11.39
C ASP A 10 -7.16 15.51 -10.07
N LEU A 11 -7.19 16.17 -8.91
CA LEU A 11 -7.09 15.47 -7.63
C LEU A 11 -8.44 14.82 -7.26
N GLU A 12 -8.73 13.65 -7.81
CA GLU A 12 -9.85 12.85 -7.34
C GLU A 12 -9.58 12.35 -5.90
N LEU A 13 -10.27 12.96 -4.96
CA LEU A 13 -10.30 12.52 -3.57
C LEU A 13 -11.28 11.35 -3.46
N MET A 14 -10.76 10.18 -3.14
CA MET A 14 -11.62 9.01 -2.90
C MET A 14 -12.14 9.02 -1.47
N PRO A 15 -13.46 9.01 -1.24
CA PRO A 15 -14.00 8.87 0.10
C PRO A 15 -13.69 7.46 0.63
N THR A 16 -12.93 7.37 1.70
CA THR A 16 -12.79 6.18 2.52
C THR A 16 -13.58 6.41 3.82
N GLY A 17 -14.11 5.39 4.43
CA GLY A 17 -15.09 5.42 5.53
C GLY A 17 -14.80 6.31 6.76
N GLY A 18 -14.05 7.38 6.63
CA GLY A 18 -13.71 8.37 7.65
C GLY A 18 -12.67 9.40 7.23
N GLY A 19 -12.13 9.34 6.01
CA GLY A 19 -11.11 10.27 5.53
C GLY A 19 -10.99 10.30 4.00
N TYR A 20 -10.19 11.22 3.51
CA TYR A 20 -9.88 11.32 2.08
C TYR A 20 -8.52 10.67 1.81
N MET A 21 -8.46 9.82 0.80
CA MET A 21 -7.23 9.19 0.36
C MET A 21 -6.59 10.03 -0.75
N VAL A 22 -5.33 10.38 -0.57
CA VAL A 22 -4.55 11.07 -1.62
C VAL A 22 -4.30 10.10 -2.75
N ARG A 23 -4.73 10.45 -3.97
CA ARG A 23 -4.40 9.66 -5.15
C ARG A 23 -2.92 9.80 -5.48
N ARG A 24 -2.28 8.66 -5.70
CA ARG A 24 -0.84 8.54 -5.94
C ARG A 24 -0.56 8.21 -7.40
N ASP A 25 -0.95 9.12 -8.33
CA ASP A 25 -0.93 8.83 -9.78
C ASP A 25 0.43 8.41 -10.30
N SER A 26 1.50 9.08 -9.88
CA SER A 26 2.85 8.74 -10.30
C SER A 26 3.24 7.32 -9.87
N LEU A 27 2.97 6.96 -8.61
CA LEU A 27 3.23 5.63 -8.07
C LEU A 27 2.34 4.59 -8.76
N MET A 28 1.03 4.88 -8.95
CA MET A 28 0.10 3.97 -9.60
C MET A 28 0.52 3.67 -11.04
N ASN A 29 0.86 4.69 -11.82
CA ASN A 29 1.32 4.51 -13.21
C ASN A 29 2.56 3.61 -13.28
N GLU A 30 3.53 3.82 -12.38
CA GLU A 30 4.72 2.99 -12.28
C GLU A 30 4.36 1.53 -11.92
N LEU A 31 3.51 1.33 -10.92
CA LEU A 31 3.10 0.01 -10.45
C LEU A 31 2.30 -0.76 -11.49
N ILE A 32 1.38 -0.09 -12.21
CA ILE A 32 0.60 -0.73 -13.28
C ILE A 32 1.51 -1.23 -14.39
N VAL A 33 2.45 -0.39 -14.86
CA VAL A 33 3.35 -0.78 -15.95
C VAL A 33 4.30 -1.90 -15.52
N LYS A 34 4.96 -1.75 -14.36
CA LYS A 34 5.92 -2.73 -13.87
C LYS A 34 5.24 -4.01 -13.38
N GLY A 35 4.10 -3.89 -12.69
CA GLY A 35 3.32 -5.01 -12.18
C GLY A 35 2.77 -5.89 -13.28
N ARG A 36 2.31 -5.31 -14.40
CA ARG A 36 1.90 -6.08 -15.58
C ARG A 36 3.03 -6.98 -16.10
N LYS A 37 4.24 -6.48 -16.14
CA LYS A 37 5.40 -7.21 -16.65
C LYS A 37 5.88 -8.29 -15.68
N ALA A 38 5.99 -7.96 -14.39
CA ALA A 38 6.51 -8.87 -13.38
C ALA A 38 5.47 -9.92 -12.94
N GLY A 39 4.20 -9.57 -12.96
CA GLY A 39 3.09 -10.40 -12.45
C GLY A 39 2.96 -10.44 -10.94
N ILE A 40 3.95 -9.95 -10.19
CA ILE A 40 3.93 -9.85 -8.73
C ILE A 40 4.37 -8.45 -8.32
N VAL A 41 3.58 -7.80 -7.45
CA VAL A 41 3.92 -6.55 -6.77
C VAL A 41 3.96 -6.81 -5.26
N LEU A 42 5.01 -6.39 -4.59
CA LEU A 42 5.22 -6.58 -3.16
C LEU A 42 5.46 -5.23 -2.49
N LEU A 43 4.51 -4.80 -1.64
CA LEU A 43 4.66 -3.66 -0.75
C LEU A 43 5.19 -4.14 0.60
N TYR A 44 6.29 -3.55 1.08
CA TYR A 44 6.78 -3.84 2.42
C TYR A 44 7.22 -2.55 3.13
N ALA A 45 6.50 -2.23 4.17
CA ALA A 45 6.75 -1.05 4.99
C ALA A 45 6.14 -1.24 6.38
N PRO A 46 6.58 -0.50 7.39
CA PRO A 46 5.93 -0.43 8.70
C PRO A 46 4.45 -0.02 8.58
N ASP A 47 3.71 -0.18 9.66
CA ASP A 47 2.35 0.32 9.72
C ASP A 47 2.34 1.85 9.59
N GLY A 48 1.22 2.41 9.12
CA GLY A 48 1.11 3.85 8.87
C GLY A 48 1.71 4.36 7.55
N PHE A 49 2.40 3.51 6.78
CA PHE A 49 2.98 3.91 5.48
C PHE A 49 2.01 3.78 4.29
N GLY A 50 0.73 3.52 4.54
CA GLY A 50 -0.29 3.53 3.51
C GLY A 50 -0.28 2.33 2.56
N LYS A 51 0.24 1.16 2.98
CA LYS A 51 0.25 -0.07 2.18
C LYS A 51 -1.15 -0.44 1.67
N THR A 52 -2.11 -0.54 2.58
CA THR A 52 -3.52 -0.83 2.26
C THR A 52 -4.11 0.19 1.30
N SER A 53 -3.84 1.48 1.51
CA SER A 53 -4.32 2.55 0.63
C SER A 53 -3.80 2.41 -0.80
N VAL A 54 -2.51 2.11 -0.96
CA VAL A 54 -1.88 1.88 -2.27
C VAL A 54 -2.43 0.60 -2.92
N LEU A 55 -2.60 -0.48 -2.14
CA LEU A 55 -3.21 -1.72 -2.62
C LEU A 55 -4.63 -1.48 -3.14
N LEU A 56 -5.46 -0.75 -2.39
CA LEU A 56 -6.84 -0.46 -2.80
C LEU A 56 -6.90 0.43 -4.05
N GLN A 57 -6.02 1.46 -4.16
CA GLN A 57 -5.90 2.26 -5.38
C GLN A 57 -5.53 1.40 -6.58
N TYR A 58 -4.53 0.51 -6.44
CA TYR A 58 -4.13 -0.39 -7.50
C TYR A 58 -5.26 -1.34 -7.93
N VAL A 59 -5.98 -1.90 -6.96
CA VAL A 59 -7.16 -2.75 -7.21
C VAL A 59 -8.23 -1.99 -7.98
N GLN A 60 -8.47 -0.74 -7.64
CA GLN A 60 -9.47 0.09 -8.33
C GLN A 60 -9.07 0.39 -9.77
N GLU A 61 -7.81 0.74 -10.02
CA GLU A 61 -7.27 0.93 -11.36
C GLU A 61 -7.39 -0.34 -12.22
N VAL A 62 -7.08 -1.51 -11.63
CA VAL A 62 -7.24 -2.79 -12.33
C VAL A 62 -8.70 -3.11 -12.62
N LYS A 63 -9.62 -2.85 -11.69
CA LYS A 63 -11.07 -3.04 -11.91
C LYS A 63 -11.67 -2.12 -12.98
N SER A 64 -11.10 -0.93 -13.14
CA SER A 64 -11.53 0.05 -14.14
C SER A 64 -11.07 -0.30 -15.56
N ASP A 65 -10.11 -1.20 -15.72
CA ASP A 65 -9.61 -1.66 -17.02
C ASP A 65 -10.46 -2.84 -17.54
N PRO A 66 -11.28 -2.65 -18.58
CA PRO A 66 -12.19 -3.69 -19.08
C PRO A 66 -11.45 -4.89 -19.71
N THR A 67 -10.14 -4.77 -19.95
CA THR A 67 -9.31 -5.87 -20.47
C THR A 67 -8.82 -6.82 -19.37
N ARG A 68 -9.12 -6.50 -18.10
CA ARG A 68 -8.69 -7.27 -16.94
C ARG A 68 -9.74 -8.31 -16.54
N GLY A 69 -9.24 -9.39 -15.96
CA GLY A 69 -10.06 -10.41 -15.33
C GLY A 69 -10.52 -9.99 -13.92
N PRO A 70 -11.24 -10.88 -13.23
CA PRO A 70 -11.75 -10.60 -11.89
C PRO A 70 -10.64 -10.33 -10.88
N VAL A 71 -10.97 -9.52 -9.87
CA VAL A 71 -10.08 -9.17 -8.76
C VAL A 71 -10.62 -9.78 -7.47
N ARG A 72 -9.74 -10.39 -6.69
CA ARG A 72 -10.02 -10.89 -5.34
C ARG A 72 -9.09 -10.24 -4.34
N ILE A 73 -9.64 -9.88 -3.17
CA ILE A 73 -8.88 -9.30 -2.06
C ILE A 73 -8.97 -10.27 -0.89
N ILE A 74 -7.84 -10.55 -0.26
CA ILE A 74 -7.69 -11.36 0.95
C ILE A 74 -7.09 -10.46 2.03
N GLU A 75 -7.80 -10.32 3.17
CA GLU A 75 -7.29 -9.65 4.37
C GLU A 75 -6.61 -10.68 5.26
N ALA A 76 -5.29 -10.81 5.14
CA ALA A 76 -4.54 -11.91 5.73
C ALA A 76 -4.33 -11.78 7.25
N ASP A 77 -4.49 -10.58 7.83
CA ASP A 77 -4.42 -10.35 9.28
C ASP A 77 -5.56 -11.03 10.06
N ARG A 78 -6.69 -11.24 9.37
CA ARG A 78 -7.86 -11.96 9.92
C ARG A 78 -7.80 -13.46 9.69
N ALA A 79 -6.94 -13.89 8.78
CA ALA A 79 -6.77 -15.28 8.37
C ALA A 79 -5.42 -15.80 8.84
N ILE A 80 -5.34 -16.28 10.11
CA ILE A 80 -4.08 -16.77 10.68
C ILE A 80 -3.78 -18.18 10.12
N GLY A 81 -2.58 -18.33 9.54
CA GLY A 81 -2.04 -19.64 9.15
C GLY A 81 -2.94 -20.38 8.14
N ARG A 82 -3.51 -21.51 8.55
CA ARG A 82 -4.29 -22.42 7.68
C ARG A 82 -5.44 -21.73 6.94
N GLU A 83 -6.06 -20.71 7.52
CA GLU A 83 -7.20 -20.02 6.90
C GLU A 83 -6.77 -19.21 5.69
N LEU A 84 -5.62 -18.53 5.72
CA LEU A 84 -5.05 -17.84 4.57
C LEU A 84 -4.84 -18.81 3.39
N PHE A 85 -4.28 -19.97 3.67
CA PHE A 85 -4.03 -20.98 2.64
C PHE A 85 -5.32 -21.54 2.05
N MET A 86 -6.35 -21.78 2.87
CA MET A 86 -7.67 -22.21 2.38
C MET A 86 -8.31 -21.14 1.49
N GLN A 87 -8.24 -19.87 1.87
CA GLN A 87 -8.75 -18.77 1.04
C GLN A 87 -8.00 -18.67 -0.29
N LEU A 88 -6.68 -18.86 -0.29
CA LEU A 88 -5.87 -18.87 -1.51
C LEU A 88 -6.24 -20.03 -2.44
N GLU A 89 -6.54 -21.20 -1.91
CA GLU A 89 -7.00 -22.36 -2.70
C GLU A 89 -8.35 -22.07 -3.36
N VAL A 90 -9.31 -21.57 -2.61
CA VAL A 90 -10.64 -21.18 -3.14
C VAL A 90 -10.49 -20.14 -4.24
N VAL A 91 -9.69 -19.12 -4.01
CA VAL A 91 -9.45 -18.06 -4.98
C VAL A 91 -8.72 -18.58 -6.22
N ALA A 92 -7.75 -19.48 -6.07
CA ALA A 92 -7.03 -20.09 -7.18
C ALA A 92 -8.00 -20.91 -8.07
N ASP A 93 -8.89 -21.67 -7.46
CA ASP A 93 -9.93 -22.43 -8.19
C ASP A 93 -10.94 -21.50 -8.90
N GLU A 94 -11.37 -20.42 -8.24
CA GLU A 94 -12.28 -19.44 -8.85
C GLU A 94 -11.66 -18.71 -10.05
N LEU A 95 -10.36 -18.46 -10.01
CA LEU A 95 -9.63 -17.71 -11.04
C LEU A 95 -9.03 -18.62 -12.12
N LYS A 96 -9.12 -19.92 -11.94
CA LYS A 96 -8.73 -20.89 -12.96
C LYS A 96 -9.45 -20.56 -14.26
N ASP A 97 -8.71 -20.56 -15.34
CA ASP A 97 -9.21 -20.24 -16.70
C ASP A 97 -9.71 -18.78 -16.89
N LYS A 98 -9.42 -17.88 -15.94
CA LYS A 98 -9.72 -16.45 -16.06
C LYS A 98 -8.41 -15.64 -16.20
N PRO A 99 -7.91 -15.47 -17.42
CA PRO A 99 -6.64 -14.77 -17.64
C PRO A 99 -6.72 -13.31 -17.18
N HIS A 100 -5.58 -12.75 -16.86
CA HIS A 100 -5.44 -11.35 -16.41
C HIS A 100 -6.17 -11.01 -15.10
N SER A 101 -6.54 -12.01 -14.30
CA SER A 101 -7.08 -11.84 -12.96
C SER A 101 -6.04 -11.24 -12.00
N LEU A 102 -6.49 -10.72 -10.86
CA LEU A 102 -5.64 -10.20 -9.81
C LEU A 102 -6.06 -10.76 -8.45
N VAL A 103 -5.09 -11.23 -7.67
CA VAL A 103 -5.24 -11.50 -6.24
C VAL A 103 -4.45 -10.45 -5.46
N ALA A 104 -5.12 -9.71 -4.60
CA ALA A 104 -4.52 -8.75 -3.68
C ALA A 104 -4.57 -9.35 -2.27
N ILE A 105 -3.42 -9.45 -1.60
CA ILE A 105 -3.29 -9.99 -0.25
C ILE A 105 -2.77 -8.88 0.65
N ASP A 106 -3.62 -8.37 1.53
CA ASP A 106 -3.24 -7.32 2.46
C ASP A 106 -2.83 -7.87 3.82
N ASN A 107 -1.95 -7.17 4.50
CA ASN A 107 -1.52 -7.43 5.88
C ASN A 107 -1.02 -8.86 6.12
N VAL A 108 -0.19 -9.40 5.23
CA VAL A 108 0.40 -10.73 5.45
C VAL A 108 1.16 -10.74 6.78
N PRO A 109 0.75 -11.62 7.73
CA PRO A 109 1.37 -11.71 9.04
C PRO A 109 2.78 -12.30 8.95
N ASN A 110 3.53 -12.24 10.05
CA ASN A 110 4.77 -13.01 10.16
C ASN A 110 4.41 -14.50 10.25
N LEU A 111 4.77 -15.24 9.22
CA LEU A 111 4.56 -16.66 9.10
C LEU A 111 5.82 -17.42 9.55
N GLU A 112 5.67 -18.65 9.97
CA GLU A 112 6.79 -19.56 10.18
C GLU A 112 7.48 -19.87 8.84
N GLN A 113 8.72 -20.37 8.90
CA GLN A 113 9.50 -20.61 7.69
C GLN A 113 8.76 -21.50 6.67
N HIS A 114 8.24 -22.63 7.11
CA HIS A 114 7.53 -23.57 6.22
C HIS A 114 6.25 -22.97 5.64
N GLU A 115 5.49 -22.18 6.41
CA GLU A 115 4.31 -21.46 5.93
C GLU A 115 4.69 -20.39 4.90
N THR A 116 5.82 -19.70 5.12
CA THR A 116 6.31 -18.70 4.17
C THR A 116 6.71 -19.35 2.85
N GLU A 117 7.39 -20.50 2.88
CA GLU A 117 7.76 -21.26 1.70
C GLU A 117 6.51 -21.73 0.93
N ASP A 118 5.50 -22.27 1.63
CA ASP A 118 4.21 -22.65 1.04
C ASP A 118 3.50 -21.44 0.39
N LEU A 119 3.49 -20.29 1.04
CA LEU A 119 2.91 -19.07 0.50
C LEU A 119 3.61 -18.63 -0.79
N ILE A 120 4.94 -18.63 -0.80
CA ILE A 120 5.75 -18.30 -1.97
C ILE A 120 5.40 -19.22 -3.15
N ASP A 121 5.30 -20.51 -2.91
CA ASP A 121 5.01 -21.49 -3.98
C ASP A 121 3.59 -21.33 -4.53
N ARG A 122 2.60 -21.00 -3.69
CA ARG A 122 1.23 -20.69 -4.13
C ARG A 122 1.20 -19.40 -4.96
N ILE A 123 1.90 -18.36 -4.54
CA ILE A 123 2.02 -17.10 -5.29
C ILE A 123 2.65 -17.35 -6.68
N ARG A 124 3.71 -18.15 -6.72
CA ARG A 124 4.35 -18.54 -8.01
C ARG A 124 3.42 -19.33 -8.90
N SER A 125 2.62 -20.23 -8.32
CA SER A 125 1.62 -21.01 -9.04
C SER A 125 0.52 -20.13 -9.64
N LEU A 126 -0.01 -19.16 -8.88
CA LEU A 126 -0.95 -18.16 -9.38
C LEU A 126 -0.37 -17.35 -10.55
N ARG A 127 0.87 -16.89 -10.40
CA ARG A 127 1.58 -16.17 -11.48
C ARG A 127 1.74 -17.04 -12.73
N ALA A 128 2.12 -18.30 -12.55
CA ALA A 128 2.29 -19.24 -13.68
C ALA A 128 0.97 -19.51 -14.41
N ALA A 129 -0.16 -19.45 -13.70
CA ALA A 129 -1.51 -19.52 -14.26
C ALA A 129 -1.98 -18.21 -14.93
N GLY A 130 -1.15 -17.16 -14.96
CA GLY A 130 -1.49 -15.87 -15.59
C GLY A 130 -2.25 -14.90 -14.67
N THR A 131 -2.35 -15.20 -13.39
CA THR A 131 -2.96 -14.34 -12.36
C THR A 131 -1.89 -13.40 -11.79
N GLY A 132 -2.15 -12.10 -11.82
CA GLY A 132 -1.34 -11.11 -11.11
C GLY A 132 -1.50 -11.23 -9.60
N VAL A 133 -0.44 -10.98 -8.84
CA VAL A 133 -0.49 -11.01 -7.38
C VAL A 133 0.05 -9.69 -6.81
N PHE A 134 -0.71 -9.08 -5.91
CA PHE A 134 -0.32 -7.87 -5.20
C PHE A 134 -0.32 -8.16 -3.70
N ILE A 135 0.80 -7.95 -3.04
CA ILE A 135 0.99 -8.35 -1.64
C ILE A 135 1.43 -7.15 -0.81
N ALA A 136 0.83 -6.99 0.36
CA ALA A 136 1.29 -6.04 1.37
C ALA A 136 1.69 -6.76 2.65
N CYS A 137 2.89 -6.48 3.16
CA CYS A 137 3.42 -7.09 4.38
C CYS A 137 4.28 -6.09 5.18
N ARG A 138 4.71 -6.51 6.37
CA ARG A 138 5.69 -5.77 7.18
C ARG A 138 7.12 -6.12 6.76
N PRO A 139 8.12 -5.25 7.07
CA PRO A 139 9.53 -5.50 6.79
C PRO A 139 10.08 -6.75 7.48
N SER A 140 9.49 -7.18 8.60
CA SER A 140 9.83 -8.40 9.32
C SER A 140 9.63 -9.68 8.51
N ASN A 141 8.78 -9.67 7.47
CA ASN A 141 8.58 -10.79 6.53
C ASN A 141 9.77 -11.01 5.57
N ARG A 142 10.99 -11.08 6.09
CA ARG A 142 12.22 -11.18 5.27
C ARG A 142 12.22 -12.33 4.29
N LEU A 143 11.81 -13.52 4.74
CA LEU A 143 11.79 -14.72 3.89
C LEU A 143 10.86 -14.52 2.67
N LEU A 144 9.67 -13.95 2.89
CA LEU A 144 8.73 -13.62 1.81
C LEU A 144 9.34 -12.58 0.86
N ILE A 145 9.92 -11.50 1.40
CA ILE A 145 10.52 -10.41 0.62
C ILE A 145 11.68 -10.92 -0.25
N HIS A 146 12.52 -11.81 0.29
CA HIS A 146 13.63 -12.38 -0.46
C HIS A 146 13.18 -13.50 -1.41
N GLY A 147 12.24 -14.33 -0.97
CA GLY A 147 11.74 -15.46 -1.74
C GLY A 147 10.98 -15.05 -3.02
N LEU A 148 10.39 -13.85 -3.04
CA LEU A 148 9.75 -13.27 -4.22
C LEU A 148 10.73 -12.36 -5.00
N GLY A 149 11.89 -12.91 -5.41
CA GLY A 149 12.97 -12.16 -6.06
C GLY A 149 12.55 -11.43 -7.34
N ASP A 150 11.65 -12.02 -8.13
CA ASP A 150 11.18 -11.50 -9.42
C ASP A 150 10.02 -10.51 -9.32
N SER A 151 9.65 -10.07 -8.10
CA SER A 151 8.57 -9.13 -7.87
C SER A 151 9.00 -7.66 -8.07
N VAL A 152 8.04 -6.80 -8.38
CA VAL A 152 8.19 -5.35 -8.22
C VAL A 152 8.13 -5.04 -6.73
N LYS A 153 9.21 -4.57 -6.17
CA LYS A 153 9.33 -4.27 -4.73
C LYS A 153 9.13 -2.79 -4.47
N VAL A 154 8.21 -2.47 -3.56
CA VAL A 154 7.93 -1.10 -3.11
C VAL A 154 8.17 -1.05 -1.60
N ASN A 155 9.16 -0.28 -1.20
CA ASN A 155 9.54 -0.12 0.19
C ASN A 155 8.91 1.14 0.83
N ALA A 156 9.14 1.31 2.13
CA ALA A 156 8.66 2.45 2.91
C ALA A 156 9.02 3.81 2.29
N GLN A 157 10.23 3.95 1.72
CA GLN A 157 10.66 5.22 1.12
C GLN A 157 9.85 5.60 -0.12
N MET A 158 9.48 4.60 -0.92
CA MET A 158 8.65 4.80 -2.13
C MET A 158 7.18 5.08 -1.77
N LEU A 159 6.73 4.66 -0.59
CA LEU A 159 5.38 4.90 -0.09
C LEU A 159 5.20 6.28 0.54
N LYS A 160 6.26 6.98 0.86
CA LYS A 160 6.15 8.35 1.37
C LYS A 160 5.48 9.28 0.36
N VAL A 161 4.61 10.16 0.85
CA VAL A 161 4.04 11.25 0.05
C VAL A 161 5.17 12.23 -0.31
N HIS A 162 5.35 12.53 -1.57
CA HIS A 162 6.37 13.49 -2.00
C HIS A 162 5.94 14.92 -1.74
N ALA A 163 6.90 15.84 -1.63
CA ALA A 163 6.61 17.25 -1.33
C ALA A 163 5.65 17.90 -2.33
N TYR A 164 5.73 17.54 -3.61
CA TYR A 164 4.83 18.06 -4.64
C TYR A 164 3.41 17.49 -4.50
N GLU A 165 3.26 16.20 -4.17
CA GLU A 165 1.96 15.57 -3.88
C GLU A 165 1.32 16.18 -2.64
N TYR A 166 2.13 16.42 -1.60
CA TYR A 166 1.70 17.10 -0.39
C TYR A 166 1.21 18.52 -0.66
N SER A 167 1.96 19.30 -1.45
CA SER A 167 1.59 20.68 -1.81
C SER A 167 0.29 20.73 -2.62
N ALA A 168 0.12 19.82 -3.57
CA ALA A 168 -1.09 19.71 -4.36
C ALA A 168 -2.30 19.35 -3.48
N TRP A 169 -2.12 18.37 -2.59
CA TRP A 169 -3.13 17.94 -1.63
C TRP A 169 -3.49 19.09 -0.66
N ALA A 170 -2.51 19.75 -0.05
CA ALA A 170 -2.76 20.84 0.88
C ALA A 170 -3.50 22.03 0.21
N SER A 171 -3.18 22.31 -1.04
CA SER A 171 -3.87 23.35 -1.83
C SER A 171 -5.33 23.01 -2.09
N ALA A 172 -5.64 21.76 -2.41
CA ALA A 172 -7.01 21.27 -2.61
C ALA A 172 -7.87 21.43 -1.36
N PHE A 173 -7.28 21.38 -0.18
CA PHE A 173 -7.97 21.56 1.10
C PHE A 173 -7.84 22.97 1.68
N SER A 174 -7.32 23.94 0.92
CA SER A 174 -7.09 25.31 1.39
C SER A 174 -6.25 25.38 2.68
N ILE A 175 -5.41 24.38 2.91
CA ILE A 175 -4.51 24.35 4.05
C ILE A 175 -3.32 25.26 3.73
N SER A 176 -3.02 26.21 4.61
CA SER A 176 -1.80 26.99 4.51
C SER A 176 -0.59 26.05 4.53
N THR A 177 0.03 25.87 3.37
CA THR A 177 1.19 24.99 3.22
C THR A 177 2.38 25.61 3.91
N SER A 178 2.58 25.32 5.19
CA SER A 178 3.91 25.52 5.74
C SER A 178 4.78 24.34 5.36
N LEU A 179 5.92 24.59 4.78
CA LEU A 179 6.97 23.60 4.54
C LEU A 179 7.28 22.84 5.84
N ASP A 180 7.04 23.47 6.99
CA ASP A 180 7.22 22.93 8.31
C ASP A 180 6.36 21.67 8.57
N PHE A 181 5.10 21.63 8.10
CA PHE A 181 4.25 20.45 8.28
C PHE A 181 4.70 19.26 7.46
N TYR A 182 5.20 19.48 6.25
CA TYR A 182 5.80 18.40 5.47
C TYR A 182 7.08 17.87 6.15
N GLN A 183 7.89 18.77 6.70
CA GLN A 183 9.11 18.41 7.42
C GLN A 183 8.78 17.60 8.69
N LEU A 184 7.71 17.96 9.41
CA LEU A 184 7.26 17.22 10.59
C LEU A 184 6.77 15.81 10.25
N THR A 185 5.98 15.66 9.19
CA THR A 185 5.43 14.36 8.78
C THR A 185 6.43 13.52 8.00
N GLN A 186 7.48 14.12 7.45
CA GLN A 186 8.45 13.46 6.57
C GLN A 186 7.78 12.70 5.40
N GLY A 187 6.56 13.10 5.04
CA GLY A 187 5.75 12.46 4.02
C GLY A 187 5.19 11.10 4.42
N VAL A 188 5.21 10.71 5.69
CA VAL A 188 4.57 9.48 6.17
C VAL A 188 3.06 9.62 6.05
N PRO A 189 2.35 8.77 5.28
CA PRO A 189 0.94 8.95 4.94
C PRO A 189 0.02 9.08 6.14
N GLU A 190 0.23 8.30 7.20
CA GLU A 190 -0.59 8.37 8.41
C GLU A 190 -0.41 9.69 9.16
N LEU A 191 0.83 10.19 9.25
CA LEU A 191 1.09 11.50 9.86
C LEU A 191 0.49 12.63 9.02
N VAL A 192 0.51 12.53 7.70
CA VAL A 192 -0.17 13.48 6.80
C VAL A 192 -1.68 13.44 7.01
N SER A 193 -2.26 12.26 7.17
CA SER A 193 -3.68 12.07 7.45
C SER A 193 -4.09 12.59 8.84
N ALA A 194 -3.28 12.33 9.86
CA ALA A 194 -3.51 12.84 11.23
C ALA A 194 -3.48 14.37 11.26
N LEU A 195 -2.51 14.98 10.55
CA LEU A 195 -2.44 16.42 10.39
C LEU A 195 -3.71 16.99 9.75
N GLN A 196 -4.21 16.34 8.70
CA GLN A 196 -5.48 16.71 8.06
C GLN A 196 -6.63 16.68 9.06
N THR A 197 -6.78 15.57 9.78
CA THR A 197 -7.87 15.39 10.75
C THR A 197 -7.82 16.45 11.85
N GLY A 198 -6.63 16.75 12.36
CA GLY A 198 -6.43 17.79 13.37
C GLY A 198 -6.79 19.19 12.89
N LEU A 199 -6.38 19.54 11.67
CA LEU A 199 -6.66 20.86 11.07
C LEU A 199 -8.17 21.05 10.78
N TYR A 200 -8.87 20.01 10.31
CA TYR A 200 -10.32 20.10 10.07
C TYR A 200 -11.16 20.00 11.33
N GLY A 201 -10.73 19.21 12.30
CA GLY A 201 -11.48 18.98 13.54
C GLY A 201 -11.40 20.11 14.55
N GLN A 202 -10.67 21.20 14.30
CA GLN A 202 -10.34 22.24 15.29
C GLN A 202 -9.73 21.67 16.58
N GLY A 203 -9.09 20.50 16.47
CA GLY A 203 -8.48 19.79 17.58
C GLY A 203 -7.06 20.27 17.89
N ASP A 204 -6.48 19.69 18.95
CA ASP A 204 -5.08 19.86 19.28
C ASP A 204 -4.21 19.09 18.26
N VAL A 205 -3.79 19.79 17.20
CA VAL A 205 -2.94 19.24 16.14
C VAL A 205 -1.63 18.71 16.70
N ALA A 206 -1.05 19.39 17.69
CA ALA A 206 0.22 18.97 18.29
C ALA A 206 0.06 17.65 19.05
N GLY A 207 -0.96 17.52 19.89
CA GLY A 207 -1.23 16.29 20.62
C GLY A 207 -1.60 15.11 19.70
N LEU A 208 -2.34 15.36 18.62
CA LEU A 208 -2.65 14.33 17.63
C LEU A 208 -1.38 13.85 16.91
N LEU A 209 -0.53 14.78 16.46
CA LEU A 209 0.73 14.42 15.79
C LEU A 209 1.69 13.70 16.74
N GLU A 210 1.81 14.13 17.99
CA GLU A 210 2.67 13.46 18.98
C GLU A 210 2.24 12.00 19.16
N ASN A 211 0.93 11.74 19.34
CA ASN A 211 0.40 10.39 19.50
C ASN A 211 0.66 9.53 18.23
N GLU A 212 0.41 10.06 17.04
CA GLU A 212 0.63 9.33 15.81
C GLU A 212 2.12 9.13 15.51
N ILE A 213 2.98 10.08 15.84
CA ILE A 213 4.43 9.91 15.74
C ILE A 213 4.89 8.73 16.62
N VAL A 214 4.41 8.66 17.87
CA VAL A 214 4.76 7.56 18.77
C VAL A 214 4.23 6.23 18.20
N ASN A 215 3.02 6.18 17.67
CA ASN A 215 2.43 4.97 17.11
C ASN A 215 3.21 4.49 15.87
N VAL A 216 3.43 5.38 14.90
CA VAL A 216 4.09 5.04 13.62
C VAL A 216 5.56 4.67 13.82
N TYR A 217 6.31 5.48 14.57
CA TYR A 217 7.74 5.19 14.79
C TYR A 217 7.96 4.12 15.85
N GLY A 218 7.05 3.99 16.84
CA GLY A 218 7.09 2.89 17.79
C GLY A 218 6.92 1.54 17.10
N ALA A 219 5.94 1.41 16.19
CA ALA A 219 5.76 0.22 15.37
C ALA A 219 6.98 -0.06 14.48
N ALA A 220 7.54 0.98 13.85
CA ALA A 220 8.74 0.86 13.03
C ALA A 220 9.97 0.40 13.84
N LEU A 221 10.13 0.86 15.08
CA LEU A 221 11.21 0.41 15.98
C LEU A 221 11.04 -1.05 16.40
N VAL A 222 9.82 -1.50 16.66
CA VAL A 222 9.54 -2.91 16.95
C VAL A 222 9.86 -3.79 15.75
N ASP A 223 9.49 -3.36 14.56
CA ASP A 223 9.83 -4.06 13.32
C ASP A 223 11.36 -4.13 13.11
N LEU A 224 12.09 -3.06 13.39
CA LEU A 224 13.55 -3.04 13.32
C LEU A 224 14.20 -3.95 14.37
N ALA A 225 13.72 -3.93 15.62
CA ALA A 225 14.24 -4.78 16.68
C ALA A 225 14.02 -6.29 16.40
N SER A 226 12.96 -6.63 15.67
CA SER A 226 12.72 -8.02 15.23
C SER A 226 13.67 -8.47 14.12
N LEU A 227 14.44 -7.54 13.55
CA LEU A 227 15.40 -7.81 12.50
C LEU A 227 16.78 -8.28 13.04
N ASP A 228 17.07 -8.06 14.32
CA ASP A 228 18.36 -8.39 14.96
C ASP A 228 18.32 -9.73 15.71
N ASN A 229 17.19 -10.44 15.74
CA ASN A 229 17.00 -11.78 16.28
C ASN A 229 16.76 -12.79 15.16
#